data_8a0189638bcca6bf710c75e8e9eb73f9
#
_entry.id   8a0189638bcca6bf710c75e8e9eb73f9
#
_cell.length_a   1.000
_cell.length_b   1.000
_cell.length_c   1.000
_cell.angle_alpha   90.00
_cell.angle_beta   90.00
_cell.angle_gamma   90.00
#
_symmetry.space_group_name_H-M   'P 1'
#
loop_
_entity.id
_entity.type
_entity.pdbx_description
1 polymer ?
#
loop_
_entity_poly.entity_id
_entity_poly.type
_entity_poly.pdbx_seq_one_letter_code
_entity_poly.pdbx_strand_id
1 'polypeptide(L)'
;MRTSYLLPLPNMTAMHLQIEHHTEYHYETAVRYSIQELRLKPPNSQGQSIKNWKIFTPIKTKTNQDAFGNEYQTFVQDTPYKSMSISAKGEVISTGRYEYTDLDSAVSPYYLLQQTRLTLPSPEMMAYFEKTLPKKADLDSVLDLASAIRNTITYQSGITNFATTAMQSFAMKTGVCQDHSHIMLSLCRAANIPARYVSGYFFAEDSPNLASHAWVDICTDIDKAKWLSVDVTHACITDNRHIRLAIGRDYYSAAPIKGIRSGGGQEELSARISIHQTKVL
;
A
#
# COMPACT_ATOMS: atom_id res chain seq x y z
N MET A 1 28.91 -15.66 -16.53
CA MET A 1 27.86 -15.33 -17.54
C MET A 1 26.57 -15.13 -16.75
N ARG A 2 26.10 -13.88 -16.58
CA ARG A 2 24.80 -13.58 -15.97
C ARG A 2 23.77 -13.69 -17.07
N THR A 3 22.92 -14.67 -16.98
CA THR A 3 21.72 -14.75 -17.82
C THR A 3 20.77 -13.65 -17.36
N SER A 4 20.68 -12.58 -18.15
CA SER A 4 19.67 -11.54 -17.95
C SER A 4 18.30 -12.17 -18.20
N TYR A 5 17.57 -12.46 -17.15
CA TYR A 5 16.15 -12.78 -17.23
C TYR A 5 15.38 -11.49 -17.51
N LEU A 6 15.44 -11.03 -18.76
CA LEU A 6 14.39 -10.17 -19.28
C LEU A 6 13.14 -11.05 -19.37
N LEU A 7 12.36 -11.08 -18.30
CA LEU A 7 10.98 -11.50 -18.42
C LEU A 7 10.34 -10.57 -19.46
N PRO A 8 9.68 -11.12 -20.49
CA PRO A 8 8.99 -10.28 -21.46
C PRO A 8 8.03 -9.40 -20.66
N LEU A 9 8.09 -8.10 -20.94
CA LEU A 9 7.09 -7.15 -20.41
C LEU A 9 5.72 -7.73 -20.71
N PRO A 10 4.88 -8.00 -19.73
CA PRO A 10 3.59 -8.63 -19.98
C PRO A 10 2.82 -7.76 -20.96
N ASN A 11 2.32 -8.36 -22.03
CA ASN A 11 1.38 -7.72 -22.95
C ASN A 11 0.07 -7.57 -22.17
N MET A 12 -0.01 -6.48 -21.35
CA MET A 12 -1.05 -6.32 -20.35
C MET A 12 -2.33 -5.81 -21.02
N THR A 13 -3.21 -6.74 -21.37
CA THR A 13 -4.59 -6.39 -21.71
C THR A 13 -5.25 -5.75 -20.48
N ALA A 14 -6.06 -4.71 -20.70
CA ALA A 14 -6.77 -4.07 -19.61
C ALA A 14 -7.66 -5.08 -18.87
N MET A 15 -7.60 -5.04 -17.54
CA MET A 15 -8.40 -5.91 -16.69
C MET A 15 -9.55 -5.11 -16.09
N HIS A 16 -10.77 -5.61 -16.20
CA HIS A 16 -11.96 -5.02 -15.60
C HIS A 16 -12.24 -5.75 -14.29
N LEU A 17 -12.20 -5.01 -13.19
CA LEU A 17 -12.31 -5.56 -11.85
C LEU A 17 -13.46 -4.90 -11.10
N GLN A 18 -14.35 -5.71 -10.55
CA GLN A 18 -15.35 -5.31 -9.56
C GLN A 18 -14.75 -5.56 -8.18
N ILE A 19 -14.79 -4.53 -7.33
CA ILE A 19 -14.20 -4.57 -5.98
C ILE A 19 -15.26 -4.21 -4.97
N GLU A 20 -15.32 -5.01 -3.90
CA GLU A 20 -16.11 -4.73 -2.70
C GLU A 20 -15.21 -4.83 -1.48
N HIS A 21 -15.13 -3.76 -0.70
CA HIS A 21 -14.38 -3.68 0.56
C HIS A 21 -15.38 -3.39 1.68
N HIS A 22 -15.39 -4.23 2.69
CA HIS A 22 -16.25 -4.10 3.85
C HIS A 22 -15.42 -4.20 5.12
N THR A 23 -15.57 -3.23 6.02
CA THR A 23 -14.88 -3.17 7.31
C THR A 23 -15.90 -2.99 8.41
N GLU A 24 -15.85 -3.84 9.43
CA GLU A 24 -16.69 -3.79 10.61
C GLU A 24 -15.85 -3.65 11.88
N TYR A 25 -16.29 -2.77 12.75
CA TYR A 25 -15.74 -2.56 14.07
C TYR A 25 -16.78 -2.93 15.12
N HIS A 26 -16.39 -3.72 16.10
CA HIS A 26 -17.16 -4.01 17.30
C HIS A 26 -16.35 -3.59 18.52
N TYR A 27 -17.03 -2.96 19.48
CA TYR A 27 -16.43 -2.40 20.69
C TYR A 27 -17.06 -3.01 21.93
N GLU A 28 -16.23 -3.36 22.89
CA GLU A 28 -16.67 -3.92 24.18
C GLU A 28 -17.62 -2.97 24.92
N THR A 29 -17.30 -1.68 24.94
CA THR A 29 -18.14 -0.62 25.52
C THR A 29 -18.47 0.44 24.49
N ALA A 30 -19.32 1.40 24.82
CA ALA A 30 -19.65 2.46 23.87
C ALA A 30 -18.47 3.37 23.56
N VAL A 31 -18.17 3.58 22.28
CA VAL A 31 -17.35 4.69 21.80
C VAL A 31 -18.19 5.95 21.91
N ARG A 32 -17.71 6.97 22.61
CA ARG A 32 -18.42 8.24 22.84
C ARG A 32 -18.18 9.26 21.74
N TYR A 33 -17.00 9.18 21.12
CA TYR A 33 -16.57 10.10 20.09
C TYR A 33 -15.53 9.42 19.19
N SER A 34 -15.60 9.62 17.89
CA SER A 34 -14.55 9.21 16.96
C SER A 34 -14.43 10.13 15.77
N ILE A 35 -13.23 10.21 15.22
CA ILE A 35 -12.94 10.79 13.91
C ILE A 35 -12.37 9.68 13.06
N GLN A 36 -12.92 9.50 11.85
CA GLN A 36 -12.43 8.53 10.86
C GLN A 36 -11.93 9.25 9.63
N GLU A 37 -10.85 8.74 9.05
CA GLU A 37 -10.25 9.17 7.79
C GLU A 37 -10.14 7.96 6.86
N LEU A 38 -10.75 8.05 5.68
CA LEU A 38 -10.94 6.96 4.74
C LEU A 38 -10.26 7.28 3.42
N ARG A 39 -9.26 6.48 3.02
CA ARG A 39 -8.65 6.45 1.68
C ARG A 39 -9.14 5.20 0.95
N LEU A 40 -10.43 5.15 0.66
CA LEU A 40 -11.08 3.98 0.07
C LEU A 40 -11.49 4.18 -1.38
N LYS A 41 -11.20 5.34 -1.98
CA LYS A 41 -11.47 5.59 -3.39
C LYS A 41 -10.17 5.53 -4.18
N PRO A 42 -10.02 4.55 -5.09
CA PRO A 42 -8.85 4.50 -5.98
C PRO A 42 -8.76 5.78 -6.81
N PRO A 43 -7.58 6.35 -7.04
CA PRO A 43 -7.43 7.50 -7.94
C PRO A 43 -7.55 7.06 -9.41
N ASN A 44 -8.01 7.97 -10.29
CA ASN A 44 -7.69 7.85 -11.70
C ASN A 44 -6.21 8.17 -11.90
N SER A 45 -5.50 7.33 -12.63
CA SER A 45 -4.07 7.46 -12.89
C SER A 45 -3.71 6.95 -14.28
N GLN A 46 -2.42 7.02 -14.64
CA GLN A 46 -1.93 6.52 -15.93
C GLN A 46 -2.13 5.00 -16.12
N GLY A 47 -2.33 4.24 -15.03
CA GLY A 47 -2.47 2.78 -15.05
C GLY A 47 -3.84 2.26 -14.62
N GLN A 48 -4.75 3.13 -14.18
CA GLN A 48 -6.09 2.73 -13.76
C GLN A 48 -7.13 3.83 -13.95
N SER A 49 -8.36 3.42 -14.23
CA SER A 49 -9.53 4.30 -14.27
C SER A 49 -10.70 3.71 -13.48
N ILE A 50 -11.44 4.58 -12.79
CA ILE A 50 -12.52 4.17 -11.92
C ILE A 50 -13.86 4.35 -12.63
N LYS A 51 -14.80 3.43 -12.37
CA LYS A 51 -16.21 3.54 -12.74
C LYS A 51 -17.11 3.22 -11.55
N ASN A 52 -18.19 4.00 -11.38
CA ASN A 52 -19.27 3.72 -10.42
C ASN A 52 -18.82 3.50 -8.97
N TRP A 53 -17.77 4.15 -8.51
CA TRP A 53 -17.23 3.96 -7.17
C TRP A 53 -18.07 4.67 -6.11
N LYS A 54 -18.46 3.94 -5.04
CA LYS A 54 -19.22 4.47 -3.91
C LYS A 54 -18.61 4.02 -2.59
N ILE A 55 -18.59 4.93 -1.61
CA ILE A 55 -18.23 4.65 -0.24
C ILE A 55 -19.47 4.85 0.62
N PHE A 56 -19.72 3.89 1.51
CA PHE A 56 -20.85 3.91 2.45
C PHE A 56 -20.30 4.02 3.86
N THR A 57 -20.85 4.96 4.62
CA THR A 57 -20.45 5.29 5.98
C THR A 57 -21.69 5.52 6.84
N PRO A 58 -21.61 5.36 8.18
CA PRO A 58 -22.75 5.57 9.07
C PRO A 58 -23.34 6.98 8.99
N ILE A 59 -22.51 7.96 8.73
CA ILE A 59 -22.88 9.38 8.63
C ILE A 59 -22.20 10.04 7.43
N LYS A 60 -22.68 11.22 7.06
CA LYS A 60 -22.17 11.98 5.91
C LYS A 60 -20.68 12.34 6.09
N THR A 61 -19.93 12.14 5.05
CA THR A 61 -18.49 12.45 5.00
C THR A 61 -18.21 13.82 4.38
N LYS A 62 -17.03 14.37 4.70
CA LYS A 62 -16.42 15.50 3.99
C LYS A 62 -15.22 14.98 3.20
N THR A 63 -15.17 15.32 1.91
CA THR A 63 -14.04 14.96 1.01
C THR A 63 -12.95 16.00 1.10
N ASN A 64 -11.70 15.55 1.18
CA ASN A 64 -10.49 16.36 1.21
C ASN A 64 -9.41 15.69 0.33
N GLN A 65 -8.29 16.39 0.16
CA GLN A 65 -7.08 15.88 -0.49
C GLN A 65 -5.87 16.10 0.40
N ASP A 66 -4.98 15.12 0.50
CA ASP A 66 -3.73 15.28 1.25
C ASP A 66 -2.59 15.76 0.35
N ALA A 67 -1.42 16.01 0.96
CA ALA A 67 -0.26 16.52 0.22
C ALA A 67 0.28 15.55 -0.84
N PHE A 68 -0.03 14.26 -0.73
CA PHE A 68 0.33 13.24 -1.73
C PHE A 68 -0.65 13.14 -2.89
N GLY A 69 -1.71 13.95 -2.88
CA GLY A 69 -2.78 13.91 -3.88
C GLY A 69 -3.84 12.85 -3.62
N ASN A 70 -3.77 12.11 -2.50
CA ASN A 70 -4.80 11.13 -2.18
C ASN A 70 -6.11 11.85 -1.82
N GLU A 71 -7.21 11.49 -2.48
CA GLU A 71 -8.54 11.85 -1.99
C GLU A 71 -8.85 11.04 -0.73
N TYR A 72 -9.30 11.72 0.31
CA TYR A 72 -9.77 11.04 1.51
C TYR A 72 -11.05 11.66 2.03
N GLN A 73 -11.85 10.85 2.70
CA GLN A 73 -13.09 11.28 3.32
C GLN A 73 -12.94 11.24 4.83
N THR A 74 -13.51 12.25 5.49
CA THR A 74 -13.56 12.31 6.96
C THR A 74 -14.98 12.37 7.45
N PHE A 75 -15.23 11.73 8.60
CA PHE A 75 -16.45 11.96 9.37
C PHE A 75 -16.17 11.93 10.87
N VAL A 76 -17.04 12.61 11.61
CA VAL A 76 -17.00 12.65 13.07
C VAL A 76 -18.29 12.03 13.58
N GLN A 77 -18.17 11.05 14.46
CA GLN A 77 -19.31 10.47 15.17
C GLN A 77 -19.22 10.84 16.65
N ASP A 78 -20.14 11.65 17.11
CA ASP A 78 -20.28 12.17 18.46
C ASP A 78 -21.45 11.58 19.24
N THR A 79 -22.25 10.74 18.56
CA THR A 79 -23.29 9.91 19.19
C THR A 79 -22.70 8.57 19.60
N PRO A 80 -22.91 8.11 20.86
CA PRO A 80 -22.34 6.86 21.32
C PRO A 80 -22.78 5.64 20.50
N TYR A 81 -21.81 4.74 20.20
CA TYR A 81 -22.05 3.53 19.41
C TYR A 81 -21.16 2.38 19.87
N LYS A 82 -21.57 1.12 19.60
CA LYS A 82 -20.79 -0.08 19.88
C LYS A 82 -20.34 -0.83 18.61
N SER A 83 -20.86 -0.47 17.47
CA SER A 83 -20.47 -1.05 16.19
C SER A 83 -20.46 0.00 15.10
N MET A 84 -19.58 -0.17 14.12
CA MET A 84 -19.50 0.71 12.95
C MET A 84 -19.14 -0.10 11.73
N SER A 85 -19.86 0.13 10.63
CA SER A 85 -19.60 -0.48 9.33
C SER A 85 -19.22 0.59 8.32
N ILE A 86 -18.15 0.32 7.57
CA ILE A 86 -17.67 1.15 6.46
C ILE A 86 -17.50 0.23 5.27
N SER A 87 -18.05 0.60 4.11
CA SER A 87 -17.82 -0.17 2.89
C SER A 87 -17.55 0.71 1.68
N ALA A 88 -16.83 0.15 0.71
CA ALA A 88 -16.56 0.77 -0.57
C ALA A 88 -16.76 -0.26 -1.68
N LYS A 89 -17.38 0.14 -2.80
CA LYS A 89 -17.54 -0.72 -3.96
C LYS A 89 -17.55 0.04 -5.27
N GLY A 90 -17.12 -0.64 -6.31
CA GLY A 90 -17.15 -0.09 -7.65
C GLY A 90 -16.33 -0.92 -8.62
N GLU A 91 -16.09 -0.35 -9.79
CA GLU A 91 -15.35 -0.96 -10.88
C GLU A 91 -14.10 -0.18 -11.18
N VAL A 92 -13.02 -0.92 -11.45
CA VAL A 92 -11.74 -0.37 -11.89
C VAL A 92 -11.31 -1.07 -13.17
N ILE A 93 -10.86 -0.27 -14.14
CA ILE A 93 -10.15 -0.77 -15.31
C ILE A 93 -8.66 -0.54 -15.04
N SER A 94 -7.90 -1.62 -14.92
CA SER A 94 -6.46 -1.60 -14.69
C SER A 94 -5.71 -2.02 -15.95
N THR A 95 -4.73 -1.20 -16.37
CA THR A 95 -3.85 -1.50 -17.50
C THR A 95 -2.49 -2.02 -17.07
N GLY A 96 -2.23 -2.07 -15.76
CA GLY A 96 -1.01 -2.63 -15.18
C GLY A 96 0.25 -1.82 -15.42
N ARG A 97 0.15 -0.52 -15.50
CA ARG A 97 1.32 0.33 -15.67
C ARG A 97 2.16 0.34 -14.40
N TYR A 98 3.43 0.01 -14.52
CA TYR A 98 4.40 -0.05 -13.41
C TYR A 98 5.41 1.11 -13.40
N GLU A 99 5.49 1.90 -14.48
CA GLU A 99 6.27 3.13 -14.55
C GLU A 99 5.37 4.33 -14.78
N TYR A 100 5.57 5.40 -14.02
CA TYR A 100 4.86 6.67 -14.22
C TYR A 100 5.73 7.86 -13.91
N THR A 101 5.24 8.99 -14.38
CA THR A 101 5.78 10.32 -14.11
C THR A 101 4.78 11.10 -13.29
N ASP A 102 5.22 11.76 -12.22
CA ASP A 102 4.39 12.46 -11.24
C ASP A 102 4.93 13.88 -11.02
N LEU A 103 4.98 14.66 -12.09
CA LEU A 103 5.51 16.03 -12.09
C LEU A 103 4.62 17.02 -11.33
N ASP A 104 3.31 16.71 -11.25
CA ASP A 104 2.32 17.59 -10.61
C ASP A 104 2.18 17.31 -9.09
N SER A 105 2.99 16.40 -8.55
CA SER A 105 2.97 16.10 -7.11
C SER A 105 3.41 17.30 -6.29
N ALA A 106 2.63 17.66 -5.27
CA ALA A 106 3.00 18.69 -4.30
C ALA A 106 4.17 18.25 -3.38
N VAL A 107 4.47 16.94 -3.35
CA VAL A 107 5.55 16.38 -2.53
C VAL A 107 6.76 16.11 -3.41
N SER A 108 7.85 16.82 -3.13
CA SER A 108 9.13 16.56 -3.79
C SER A 108 9.64 15.14 -3.50
N PRO A 109 10.24 14.43 -4.49
CA PRO A 109 10.89 13.15 -4.26
C PRO A 109 11.95 13.20 -3.13
N TYR A 110 12.65 14.32 -2.95
CA TYR A 110 13.62 14.50 -1.85
C TYR A 110 13.00 14.36 -0.46
N TYR A 111 11.73 14.75 -0.27
CA TYR A 111 11.02 14.53 1.00
C TYR A 111 10.87 13.04 1.33
N LEU A 112 10.82 12.20 0.31
CA LEU A 112 10.64 10.75 0.41
C LEU A 112 11.95 9.99 0.66
N LEU A 113 13.07 10.70 0.82
CA LEU A 113 14.33 10.16 1.37
C LEU A 113 14.30 10.03 2.91
N GLN A 114 13.41 10.78 3.57
CA GLN A 114 13.37 10.80 5.03
C GLN A 114 12.74 9.51 5.57
N GLN A 115 13.44 8.88 6.52
CA GLN A 115 12.90 7.76 7.28
C GLN A 115 11.70 8.19 8.15
N THR A 116 10.83 7.24 8.44
CA THR A 116 9.77 7.39 9.44
C THR A 116 10.04 6.43 10.59
N ARG A 117 9.28 6.55 11.69
CA ARG A 117 9.38 5.58 12.79
C ARG A 117 9.20 4.13 12.30
N LEU A 118 8.33 3.89 11.32
CA LEU A 118 8.06 2.55 10.78
C LEU A 118 9.16 2.04 9.85
N THR A 119 9.98 2.92 9.27
CA THR A 119 10.98 2.56 8.26
C THR A 119 12.43 2.77 8.71
N LEU A 120 12.70 3.13 9.98
CA LEU A 120 14.07 3.25 10.48
C LEU A 120 14.82 1.91 10.32
N PRO A 121 16.01 1.88 9.70
CA PRO A 121 16.83 0.67 9.64
C PRO A 121 17.54 0.40 10.95
N SER A 122 17.81 -0.89 11.27
CA SER A 122 18.81 -1.24 12.28
C SER A 122 20.18 -1.46 11.65
N PRO A 123 21.29 -1.32 12.43
CA PRO A 123 22.63 -1.65 11.94
C PRO A 123 22.74 -3.08 11.40
N GLU A 124 22.11 -4.04 12.05
CA GLU A 124 22.10 -5.46 11.65
C GLU A 124 21.38 -5.65 10.32
N MET A 125 20.25 -4.95 10.10
CA MET A 125 19.50 -4.98 8.84
C MET A 125 20.35 -4.38 7.72
N MET A 126 21.02 -3.26 7.95
CA MET A 126 21.90 -2.62 6.98
C MET A 126 23.09 -3.53 6.62
N ALA A 127 23.76 -4.12 7.59
CA ALA A 127 24.85 -5.05 7.35
C ALA A 127 24.40 -6.30 6.58
N TYR A 128 23.21 -6.83 6.89
CA TYR A 128 22.66 -8.00 6.22
C TYR A 128 22.40 -7.75 4.73
N PHE A 129 21.82 -6.61 4.38
CA PHE A 129 21.48 -6.27 3.00
C PHE A 129 22.56 -5.47 2.26
N GLU A 130 23.74 -5.23 2.87
CA GLU A 130 24.82 -4.39 2.29
C GLU A 130 25.11 -4.72 0.82
N LYS A 131 25.22 -6.01 0.49
CA LYS A 131 25.56 -6.48 -0.87
C LYS A 131 24.44 -6.33 -1.89
N THR A 132 23.19 -6.19 -1.43
CA THR A 132 21.99 -6.07 -2.27
C THR A 132 21.44 -4.65 -2.27
N LEU A 133 22.04 -3.72 -1.48
CA LEU A 133 21.64 -2.32 -1.52
C LEU A 133 21.86 -1.76 -2.94
N PRO A 134 20.84 -1.16 -3.54
CA PRO A 134 20.95 -0.61 -4.88
C PRO A 134 21.88 0.60 -4.88
N LYS A 135 22.87 0.62 -5.79
CA LYS A 135 23.73 1.79 -6.02
C LYS A 135 23.04 2.83 -6.90
N LYS A 136 22.03 2.43 -7.63
CA LYS A 136 21.13 3.24 -8.46
C LYS A 136 19.76 2.58 -8.51
N ALA A 137 18.73 3.37 -8.78
CA ALA A 137 17.36 2.89 -8.87
C ALA A 137 17.05 2.37 -10.28
N ASP A 138 17.71 1.31 -10.72
CA ASP A 138 17.33 0.59 -11.94
C ASP A 138 16.53 -0.68 -11.63
N LEU A 139 15.87 -1.20 -12.64
CA LEU A 139 14.95 -2.35 -12.52
C LEU A 139 15.64 -3.57 -11.88
N ASP A 140 16.81 -3.93 -12.37
CA ASP A 140 17.51 -5.15 -11.92
C ASP A 140 17.93 -5.02 -10.46
N SER A 141 18.57 -3.91 -10.07
CA SER A 141 19.01 -3.66 -8.69
C SER A 141 17.84 -3.64 -7.69
N VAL A 142 16.70 -3.09 -8.10
CA VAL A 142 15.50 -3.00 -7.27
C VAL A 142 14.84 -4.37 -7.11
N LEU A 143 14.76 -5.17 -8.16
CA LEU A 143 14.22 -6.53 -8.09
C LEU A 143 15.14 -7.49 -7.33
N ASP A 144 16.46 -7.33 -7.43
CA ASP A 144 17.42 -8.08 -6.62
C ASP A 144 17.20 -7.82 -5.12
N LEU A 145 17.00 -6.54 -4.73
CA LEU A 145 16.68 -6.19 -3.35
C LEU A 145 15.32 -6.74 -2.92
N ALA A 146 14.28 -6.63 -3.74
CA ALA A 146 12.96 -7.18 -3.43
C ALA A 146 13.03 -8.70 -3.23
N SER A 147 13.76 -9.42 -4.09
CA SER A 147 14.00 -10.85 -3.98
C SER A 147 14.76 -11.22 -2.69
N ALA A 148 15.78 -10.44 -2.32
CA ALA A 148 16.52 -10.64 -1.08
C ALA A 148 15.61 -10.46 0.16
N ILE A 149 14.74 -9.44 0.16
CA ILE A 149 13.78 -9.21 1.25
C ILE A 149 12.80 -10.39 1.35
N ARG A 150 12.15 -10.76 0.23
CA ARG A 150 11.19 -11.88 0.18
C ARG A 150 11.80 -13.19 0.68
N ASN A 151 13.06 -13.49 0.32
CA ASN A 151 13.74 -14.69 0.73
C ASN A 151 14.17 -14.67 2.20
N THR A 152 14.26 -13.49 2.81
CA THR A 152 14.68 -13.29 4.21
C THR A 152 13.50 -13.27 5.17
N ILE A 153 12.39 -12.67 4.76
CA ILE A 153 11.19 -12.43 5.57
C ILE A 153 10.10 -13.40 5.14
N THR A 154 9.78 -14.36 5.98
CA THR A 154 8.70 -15.34 5.72
C THR A 154 7.35 -14.63 5.79
N TYR A 155 6.51 -14.78 4.76
CA TYR A 155 5.16 -14.24 4.79
C TYR A 155 4.28 -15.00 5.77
N GLN A 156 3.79 -14.32 6.82
CA GLN A 156 2.94 -14.91 7.84
C GLN A 156 1.99 -13.88 8.44
N SER A 157 0.69 -14.11 8.28
CA SER A 157 -0.35 -13.27 8.85
C SER A 157 -0.52 -13.48 10.36
N GLY A 158 -0.96 -12.43 11.07
CA GLY A 158 -1.32 -12.51 12.49
C GLY A 158 -0.14 -12.38 13.46
N ILE A 159 1.11 -12.27 12.99
CA ILE A 159 2.32 -12.09 13.83
C ILE A 159 2.66 -10.61 13.98
N THR A 160 2.49 -9.81 12.94
CA THR A 160 2.74 -8.37 12.91
C THR A 160 1.43 -7.60 12.93
N ASN A 161 1.51 -6.29 13.20
CA ASN A 161 0.38 -5.37 13.18
C ASN A 161 0.76 -4.04 12.52
N PHE A 162 -0.17 -3.11 12.44
CA PHE A 162 0.02 -1.81 11.78
C PHE A 162 1.14 -0.94 12.39
N ALA A 163 1.56 -1.21 13.64
CA ALA A 163 2.61 -0.47 14.32
C ALA A 163 3.99 -1.15 14.23
N THR A 164 4.06 -2.37 13.67
CA THR A 164 5.31 -3.11 13.50
C THR A 164 6.26 -2.34 12.59
N THR A 165 7.50 -2.15 13.05
CA THR A 165 8.53 -1.42 12.32
C THR A 165 9.34 -2.37 11.41
N ALA A 166 10.03 -1.81 10.41
CA ALA A 166 10.95 -2.57 9.55
C ALA A 166 12.00 -3.34 10.35
N MET A 167 12.57 -2.72 11.40
CA MET A 167 13.54 -3.37 12.28
C MET A 167 12.95 -4.58 13.02
N GLN A 168 11.72 -4.44 13.53
CA GLN A 168 11.04 -5.52 14.27
C GLN A 168 10.71 -6.69 13.35
N SER A 169 10.12 -6.44 12.18
CA SER A 169 9.85 -7.49 11.20
C SER A 169 11.13 -8.18 10.72
N PHE A 170 12.21 -7.41 10.46
CA PHE A 170 13.51 -7.97 10.11
C PHE A 170 14.08 -8.85 11.23
N ALA A 171 14.00 -8.43 12.49
CA ALA A 171 14.48 -9.24 13.63
C ALA A 171 13.70 -10.55 13.80
N MET A 172 12.38 -10.51 13.59
CA MET A 172 11.50 -11.68 13.65
C MET A 172 11.62 -12.58 12.40
N LYS A 173 12.21 -12.09 11.29
CA LYS A 173 12.25 -12.77 9.99
C LYS A 173 10.88 -13.17 9.45
N THR A 174 9.85 -12.45 9.85
CA THR A 174 8.46 -12.69 9.45
C THR A 174 7.67 -11.40 9.33
N GLY A 175 6.66 -11.38 8.47
CA GLY A 175 5.80 -10.24 8.26
C GLY A 175 4.81 -10.47 7.11
N VAL A 176 4.08 -9.42 6.77
CA VAL A 176 3.13 -9.38 5.65
C VAL A 176 3.58 -8.36 4.60
N CYS A 177 2.77 -8.10 3.58
CA CYS A 177 3.10 -7.15 2.50
C CYS A 177 3.45 -5.73 3.02
N GLN A 178 2.82 -5.27 4.11
CA GLN A 178 3.17 -4.03 4.79
C GLN A 178 4.62 -4.04 5.29
N ASP A 179 5.03 -5.13 5.94
CA ASP A 179 6.37 -5.26 6.53
C ASP A 179 7.45 -5.37 5.46
N HIS A 180 7.21 -6.16 4.40
CA HIS A 180 8.07 -6.23 3.22
C HIS A 180 8.27 -4.86 2.60
N SER A 181 7.19 -4.08 2.45
CA SER A 181 7.23 -2.72 1.93
C SER A 181 8.01 -1.77 2.84
N HIS A 182 7.82 -1.83 4.17
CA HIS A 182 8.57 -1.01 5.12
C HIS A 182 10.07 -1.29 5.10
N ILE A 183 10.48 -2.57 4.98
CA ILE A 183 11.89 -2.94 4.85
C ILE A 183 12.47 -2.38 3.53
N MET A 184 11.75 -2.51 2.42
CA MET A 184 12.18 -1.97 1.12
C MET A 184 12.35 -0.46 1.17
N LEU A 185 11.37 0.28 1.73
CA LEU A 185 11.45 1.73 1.94
C LEU A 185 12.66 2.13 2.79
N SER A 186 12.88 1.40 3.88
CA SER A 186 14.00 1.61 4.78
C SER A 186 15.34 1.53 4.05
N LEU A 187 15.55 0.46 3.30
CA LEU A 187 16.79 0.17 2.58
C LEU A 187 17.01 1.12 1.39
N CYS A 188 15.97 1.41 0.60
CA CYS A 188 16.06 2.39 -0.50
C CYS A 188 16.44 3.77 0.01
N ARG A 189 15.79 4.26 1.06
CA ARG A 189 16.10 5.57 1.66
C ARG A 189 17.49 5.62 2.27
N ALA A 190 17.93 4.55 2.92
CA ALA A 190 19.32 4.44 3.41
C ALA A 190 20.35 4.45 2.28
N ALA A 191 20.00 3.95 1.09
CA ALA A 191 20.78 4.02 -0.14
C ALA A 191 20.62 5.37 -0.89
N ASN A 192 19.97 6.38 -0.28
CA ASN A 192 19.68 7.69 -0.87
C ASN A 192 18.80 7.61 -2.13
N ILE A 193 17.88 6.66 -2.19
CA ILE A 193 16.89 6.48 -3.24
C ILE A 193 15.50 6.82 -2.68
N PRO A 194 14.82 7.87 -3.22
CA PRO A 194 13.49 8.21 -2.79
C PRO A 194 12.51 7.06 -3.04
N ALA A 195 11.70 6.73 -2.03
CA ALA A 195 10.71 5.67 -2.13
C ALA A 195 9.46 5.99 -1.32
N ARG A 196 8.30 5.59 -1.83
CA ARG A 196 7.00 5.83 -1.20
C ARG A 196 6.18 4.53 -1.07
N TYR A 197 5.44 4.45 0.01
CA TYR A 197 4.53 3.36 0.30
C TYR A 197 3.27 3.49 -0.57
N VAL A 198 2.76 2.37 -1.02
CA VAL A 198 1.48 2.28 -1.73
C VAL A 198 0.59 1.27 -1.02
N SER A 199 -0.60 1.72 -0.62
CA SER A 199 -1.68 0.83 -0.24
C SER A 199 -2.60 0.58 -1.42
N GLY A 200 -3.17 -0.63 -1.50
CA GLY A 200 -4.05 -0.97 -2.59
C GLY A 200 -4.72 -2.33 -2.44
N TYR A 201 -5.21 -2.81 -3.56
CA TYR A 201 -5.78 -4.13 -3.70
C TYR A 201 -4.97 -4.95 -4.70
N PHE A 202 -4.98 -6.26 -4.51
CA PHE A 202 -4.36 -7.21 -5.41
C PHE A 202 -5.35 -8.31 -5.78
N PHE A 203 -5.57 -8.48 -7.09
CA PHE A 203 -6.42 -9.56 -7.59
C PHE A 203 -5.62 -10.84 -7.71
N ALA A 204 -6.01 -11.86 -6.93
CA ALA A 204 -5.52 -13.22 -7.01
C ALA A 204 -6.70 -14.16 -7.30
N GLU A 205 -6.67 -14.86 -8.43
CA GLU A 205 -7.76 -15.75 -8.84
C GLU A 205 -8.06 -16.82 -7.78
N ASP A 206 -7.00 -17.37 -7.17
CA ASP A 206 -7.11 -18.47 -6.18
C ASP A 206 -7.41 -17.96 -4.76
N SER A 207 -7.42 -16.66 -4.52
CA SER A 207 -7.58 -16.07 -3.19
C SER A 207 -8.33 -14.74 -3.22
N PRO A 208 -9.56 -14.70 -3.74
CA PRO A 208 -10.28 -13.45 -3.99
C PRO A 208 -10.60 -12.65 -2.71
N ASN A 209 -10.50 -13.25 -1.54
CA ASN A 209 -10.80 -12.63 -0.23
C ASN A 209 -9.57 -12.10 0.50
N LEU A 210 -8.35 -12.26 -0.02
CA LEU A 210 -7.10 -11.74 0.53
C LEU A 210 -6.57 -10.56 -0.30
N ALA A 211 -7.45 -9.65 -0.62
CA ALA A 211 -7.22 -8.62 -1.64
C ALA A 211 -6.58 -7.32 -1.12
N SER A 212 -6.43 -7.11 0.20
CA SER A 212 -5.66 -5.98 0.73
C SER A 212 -4.17 -6.21 0.48
N HIS A 213 -3.49 -5.23 -0.10
CA HIS A 213 -2.09 -5.37 -0.48
C HIS A 213 -1.31 -4.07 -0.34
N ALA A 214 0.01 -4.21 -0.29
CA ALA A 214 0.93 -3.09 -0.23
C ALA A 214 2.17 -3.36 -1.08
N TRP A 215 2.71 -2.29 -1.68
CA TRP A 215 3.95 -2.30 -2.45
C TRP A 215 4.68 -0.97 -2.34
N VAL A 216 5.70 -0.76 -3.15
CA VAL A 216 6.55 0.43 -3.08
C VAL A 216 6.72 1.05 -4.46
N ASP A 217 6.62 2.37 -4.54
CA ASP A 217 7.13 3.11 -5.70
C ASP A 217 8.54 3.63 -5.38
N ILE A 218 9.47 3.41 -6.28
CA ILE A 218 10.87 3.78 -6.17
C ILE A 218 11.19 4.82 -7.25
N CYS A 219 11.77 5.95 -6.86
CA CYS A 219 12.12 7.01 -7.78
C CYS A 219 13.36 6.64 -8.58
N THR A 220 13.22 6.49 -9.89
CA THR A 220 14.31 6.15 -10.81
C THR A 220 14.97 7.37 -11.45
N ASP A 221 14.26 8.52 -11.49
CA ASP A 221 14.77 9.80 -11.98
C ASP A 221 14.08 10.92 -11.18
N ILE A 222 14.84 11.59 -10.30
CA ILE A 222 14.30 12.61 -9.40
C ILE A 222 13.86 13.85 -10.18
N ASP A 223 14.63 14.28 -11.17
CA ASP A 223 14.38 15.50 -11.93
C ASP A 223 13.13 15.37 -12.80
N LYS A 224 12.84 14.15 -13.26
CA LYS A 224 11.65 13.83 -14.06
C LYS A 224 10.51 13.26 -13.20
N ALA A 225 10.69 13.18 -11.89
CA ALA A 225 9.74 12.52 -10.98
C ALA A 225 9.25 11.18 -11.54
N LYS A 226 10.20 10.34 -12.04
CA LYS A 226 9.91 9.05 -12.65
C LYS A 226 9.93 7.96 -11.58
N TRP A 227 8.90 7.14 -11.54
CA TRP A 227 8.68 6.12 -10.52
C TRP A 227 8.51 4.73 -11.12
N LEU A 228 9.06 3.73 -10.43
CA LEU A 228 8.92 2.31 -10.71
C LEU A 228 8.16 1.65 -9.57
N SER A 229 7.06 0.95 -9.85
CA SER A 229 6.27 0.22 -8.87
C SER A 229 6.71 -1.21 -8.72
N VAL A 230 7.03 -1.62 -7.48
CA VAL A 230 7.59 -2.93 -7.15
C VAL A 230 6.80 -3.57 -6.02
N ASP A 231 6.25 -4.74 -6.31
CA ASP A 231 5.67 -5.64 -5.31
C ASP A 231 6.76 -6.48 -4.66
N VAL A 232 7.12 -6.10 -3.44
CA VAL A 232 8.21 -6.74 -2.68
C VAL A 232 7.82 -8.15 -2.23
N THR A 233 6.54 -8.38 -1.93
CA THR A 233 6.03 -9.69 -1.49
C THR A 233 6.12 -10.73 -2.58
N HIS A 234 5.88 -10.36 -3.83
CA HIS A 234 6.01 -11.24 -4.98
C HIS A 234 7.36 -11.10 -5.70
N ALA A 235 8.20 -10.13 -5.29
CA ALA A 235 9.49 -9.80 -5.89
C ALA A 235 9.37 -9.53 -7.41
N CYS A 236 8.41 -8.71 -7.80
CA CYS A 236 8.12 -8.38 -9.21
C CYS A 236 7.70 -6.92 -9.38
N ILE A 237 7.67 -6.44 -10.60
CA ILE A 237 6.98 -5.19 -10.94
C ILE A 237 5.47 -5.37 -10.80
N THR A 238 4.76 -4.28 -10.52
CA THR A 238 3.29 -4.32 -10.49
C THR A 238 2.71 -4.53 -11.89
N ASP A 239 1.53 -5.13 -11.95
CA ASP A 239 0.79 -5.43 -13.19
C ASP A 239 -0.69 -5.01 -13.09
N ASN A 240 -1.52 -5.45 -14.04
CA ASN A 240 -2.94 -5.12 -14.11
C ASN A 240 -3.79 -5.72 -12.96
N ARG A 241 -3.23 -6.57 -12.11
CA ARG A 241 -3.86 -7.10 -10.89
C ARG A 241 -3.73 -6.15 -9.69
N HIS A 242 -2.85 -5.14 -9.78
CA HIS A 242 -2.60 -4.18 -8.69
C HIS A 242 -3.45 -2.93 -8.86
N ILE A 243 -4.29 -2.64 -7.90
CA ILE A 243 -5.17 -1.47 -7.87
C ILE A 243 -4.75 -0.55 -6.74
N ARG A 244 -4.18 0.60 -7.10
CA ARG A 244 -3.70 1.63 -6.16
C ARG A 244 -4.85 2.31 -5.46
N LEU A 245 -4.76 2.49 -4.14
CA LEU A 245 -5.65 3.30 -3.34
C LEU A 245 -5.01 4.61 -2.92
N ALA A 246 -3.86 4.54 -2.25
CA ALA A 246 -3.19 5.71 -1.73
C ALA A 246 -1.67 5.52 -1.71
N ILE A 247 -0.94 6.63 -1.71
CA ILE A 247 0.50 6.70 -1.55
C ILE A 247 0.86 7.49 -0.29
N GLY A 248 2.02 7.20 0.29
CA GLY A 248 2.49 7.92 1.46
C GLY A 248 3.93 7.59 1.82
N ARG A 249 4.42 8.13 2.93
CA ARG A 249 5.77 7.82 3.42
C ARG A 249 5.88 6.41 4.01
N ASP A 250 4.78 5.91 4.56
CA ASP A 250 4.64 4.60 5.20
C ASP A 250 3.15 4.21 5.27
N TYR A 251 2.86 3.09 5.90
CA TYR A 251 1.48 2.66 6.12
C TYR A 251 0.62 3.72 6.80
N TYR A 252 1.15 4.42 7.82
CA TYR A 252 0.35 5.37 8.59
C TYR A 252 -0.19 6.53 7.74
N SER A 253 0.56 6.98 6.75
CA SER A 253 0.15 8.05 5.83
C SER A 253 -0.74 7.55 4.67
N ALA A 254 -0.68 6.26 4.32
CA ALA A 254 -1.43 5.66 3.22
C ALA A 254 -2.51 4.64 3.67
N ALA A 255 -2.78 4.53 4.96
CA ALA A 255 -3.76 3.58 5.48
C ALA A 255 -5.14 3.78 4.86
N PRO A 256 -5.82 2.71 4.40
CA PRO A 256 -7.16 2.79 3.83
C PRO A 256 -8.19 3.36 4.81
N ILE A 257 -8.11 2.96 6.07
CA ILE A 257 -8.93 3.48 7.17
C ILE A 257 -8.02 3.75 8.35
N LYS A 258 -8.14 4.93 8.91
CA LYS A 258 -7.53 5.25 10.20
C LYS A 258 -8.44 6.18 10.99
N GLY A 259 -8.37 6.12 12.32
CA GLY A 259 -9.19 6.95 13.17
C GLY A 259 -8.62 7.13 14.56
N ILE A 260 -9.24 8.04 15.29
CA ILE A 260 -9.06 8.20 16.72
C ILE A 260 -10.41 8.08 17.40
N ARG A 261 -10.43 7.54 18.61
CA ARG A 261 -11.68 7.37 19.37
C ARG A 261 -11.48 7.63 20.85
N SER A 262 -12.58 7.95 21.51
CA SER A 262 -12.68 8.06 22.97
C SER A 262 -13.70 7.05 23.48
N GLY A 263 -13.28 6.17 24.37
CA GLY A 263 -14.09 5.05 24.86
C GLY A 263 -13.96 3.80 23.96
N GLY A 264 -14.89 2.88 24.09
CA GLY A 264 -14.98 1.64 23.30
C GLY A 264 -14.38 0.40 23.97
N GLY A 265 -13.46 0.52 24.93
CA GLY A 265 -12.76 -0.65 25.49
C GLY A 265 -11.94 -1.39 24.43
N GLN A 266 -11.99 -2.72 24.42
CA GLN A 266 -11.37 -3.54 23.38
C GLN A 266 -12.10 -3.38 22.06
N GLU A 267 -11.34 -3.46 20.96
CA GLU A 267 -11.83 -3.34 19.58
C GLU A 267 -11.61 -4.66 18.86
N GLU A 268 -12.67 -5.14 18.24
CA GLU A 268 -12.62 -6.22 17.27
C GLU A 268 -12.84 -5.63 15.87
N LEU A 269 -11.86 -5.84 14.99
CA LEU A 269 -11.87 -5.38 13.61
C LEU A 269 -11.96 -6.58 12.67
N SER A 270 -12.93 -6.56 11.78
CA SER A 270 -12.97 -7.47 10.64
C SER A 270 -12.98 -6.69 9.33
N ALA A 271 -12.11 -7.09 8.41
CA ALA A 271 -12.06 -6.53 7.05
C ALA A 271 -12.20 -7.66 6.03
N ARG A 272 -13.11 -7.49 5.09
CA ARG A 272 -13.34 -8.41 3.97
C ARG A 272 -13.27 -7.63 2.67
N ILE A 273 -12.41 -8.09 1.76
CA ILE A 273 -12.28 -7.49 0.43
C ILE A 273 -12.47 -8.62 -0.58
N SER A 274 -13.37 -8.43 -1.52
CA SER A 274 -13.57 -9.33 -2.65
C SER A 274 -13.32 -8.61 -3.97
N ILE A 275 -12.62 -9.28 -4.87
CA ILE A 275 -12.35 -8.77 -6.22
C ILE A 275 -12.74 -9.84 -7.23
N HIS A 276 -13.48 -9.43 -8.24
CA HIS A 276 -13.91 -10.29 -9.33
C HIS A 276 -13.56 -9.65 -10.66
N GLN A 277 -12.99 -10.44 -11.57
CA GLN A 277 -12.82 -10.00 -12.94
C GLN A 277 -14.16 -10.04 -13.67
N THR A 278 -14.54 -8.94 -14.29
CA THR A 278 -15.73 -8.85 -15.13
C THR A 278 -15.36 -8.99 -16.60
N LYS A 279 -16.15 -9.71 -17.38
CA LYS A 279 -15.96 -9.75 -18.84
C LYS A 279 -16.42 -8.41 -19.43
N VAL A 280 -15.62 -7.88 -20.35
CA VAL A 280 -16.08 -6.80 -21.24
C VAL A 280 -17.16 -7.38 -22.15
N LEU A 281 -18.38 -6.90 -22.01
CA LEU A 281 -19.45 -7.21 -22.97
C LEU A 281 -19.29 -6.38 -24.23
#